data_a418399b802266e2d9a4d96e06bb83c7
#
_entry.id   a418399b802266e2d9a4d96e06bb83c7
#
_cell.length_a   1.000
_cell.length_b   1.000
_cell.length_c   1.000
_cell.angle_alpha   90.00
_cell.angle_beta   90.00
_cell.angle_gamma   90.00
#
_symmetry.space_group_name_H-M   'P 1'
#
loop_
_entity.id
_entity.type
_entity.pdbx_description
1 polymer ?
#
loop_
_entity_poly.entity_id
_entity_poly.type
_entity_poly.pdbx_seq_one_letter_code
_entity_poly.pdbx_strand_id
1 'polypeptide(L)'
;AAARARGMGLIVDIVPNHSSDRHPWFQQALAAGRGSAERDRYIFREGLGADGELPPSDWVAAFGGPRWTRVDDGQWYLGSFTKEQADFNWNNPDVREDFLTTLRFWADRGVDGFRVDVAHFLVKDLPDELPSWEEIWKLDLNSGTHPLQDRDEVHEVYRQWRQVLNEYDPPRSAVAETFVTPDRRAKYASPDGLGQAFNFDLLMADFDATQFRQVISTNLDLVASSGSSSTWVLSNHDVTRHPTRYGLPPLDGRDVKQGVEWIQAGAPADGIDLDLGSRR
;
A
#
# COMPACT_ATOMS: atom_id res chain seq x y z
N ALA A 1 -10.65 -23.25 10.76
CA ALA A 1 -10.79 -24.44 11.61
C ALA A 1 -9.43 -25.06 11.97
N ALA A 2 -8.60 -25.48 10.98
CA ALA A 2 -7.34 -26.20 11.23
C ALA A 2 -6.28 -25.37 11.98
N ALA A 3 -6.15 -24.06 11.69
CA ALA A 3 -5.24 -23.15 12.39
C ALA A 3 -5.64 -23.00 13.87
N ARG A 4 -6.90 -22.69 14.15
CA ARG A 4 -7.41 -22.57 15.51
C ARG A 4 -7.25 -23.83 16.35
N ALA A 5 -7.45 -25.01 15.74
CA ALA A 5 -7.23 -26.29 16.43
C ALA A 5 -5.77 -26.50 16.89
N ARG A 6 -4.86 -25.68 16.38
CA ARG A 6 -3.43 -25.67 16.73
C ARG A 6 -3.02 -24.42 17.52
N GLY A 7 -3.97 -23.64 18.01
CA GLY A 7 -3.71 -22.41 18.75
C GLY A 7 -3.10 -21.28 17.91
N MET A 8 -3.26 -21.34 16.56
CA MET A 8 -2.76 -20.30 15.66
C MET A 8 -3.87 -19.31 15.31
N GLY A 9 -3.56 -18.02 15.39
CA GLY A 9 -4.38 -16.96 14.82
C GLY A 9 -4.30 -16.93 13.29
N LEU A 10 -5.30 -16.35 12.66
CA LEU A 10 -5.38 -16.15 11.22
C LEU A 10 -5.44 -14.66 10.89
N ILE A 11 -4.43 -14.18 10.18
CA ILE A 11 -4.42 -12.85 9.58
C ILE A 11 -4.64 -13.02 8.08
N VAL A 12 -5.59 -12.27 7.51
CA VAL A 12 -5.84 -12.24 6.05
C VAL A 12 -5.42 -10.90 5.47
N ASP A 13 -5.04 -10.93 4.21
CA ASP A 13 -4.73 -9.73 3.45
C ASP A 13 -6.03 -9.06 3.01
N ILE A 14 -6.11 -7.74 3.16
CA ILE A 14 -7.16 -6.90 2.61
C ILE A 14 -6.52 -5.86 1.72
N VAL A 15 -7.03 -5.71 0.49
CA VAL A 15 -6.51 -4.84 -0.55
C VAL A 15 -7.48 -3.68 -0.78
N PRO A 16 -7.37 -2.59 -0.01
CA PRO A 16 -8.40 -1.56 -0.02
C PRO A 16 -8.18 -0.46 -1.07
N ASN A 17 -6.99 -0.34 -1.65
CA ASN A 17 -6.72 0.73 -2.60
C ASN A 17 -7.45 0.55 -3.93
N HIS A 18 -7.60 -0.68 -4.41
CA HIS A 18 -8.11 -0.97 -5.75
C HIS A 18 -8.90 -2.27 -5.81
N SER A 19 -9.61 -2.48 -6.89
CA SER A 19 -10.19 -3.78 -7.23
C SER A 19 -9.74 -4.25 -8.60
N SER A 20 -9.95 -5.55 -8.88
CA SER A 20 -9.84 -6.04 -10.25
C SER A 20 -10.80 -5.29 -11.18
N ASP A 21 -10.38 -5.07 -12.41
CA ASP A 21 -11.25 -4.60 -13.50
C ASP A 21 -12.46 -5.53 -13.75
N ARG A 22 -12.40 -6.78 -13.29
CA ARG A 22 -13.50 -7.76 -13.33
C ARG A 22 -14.41 -7.72 -12.09
N HIS A 23 -14.11 -6.88 -11.10
CA HIS A 23 -14.95 -6.74 -9.92
C HIS A 23 -16.36 -6.28 -10.30
N PRO A 24 -17.44 -6.84 -9.71
CA PRO A 24 -18.80 -6.45 -10.04
C PRO A 24 -19.05 -4.94 -9.97
N TRP A 25 -18.51 -4.26 -9.00
CA TRP A 25 -18.63 -2.81 -8.89
C TRP A 25 -17.97 -2.06 -10.04
N PHE A 26 -16.79 -2.50 -10.50
CA PHE A 26 -16.14 -1.86 -11.63
C PHE A 26 -16.93 -2.08 -12.92
N GLN A 27 -17.47 -3.29 -13.13
CA GLN A 27 -18.33 -3.59 -14.26
C GLN A 27 -19.64 -2.77 -14.22
N GLN A 28 -20.24 -2.58 -13.05
CA GLN A 28 -21.37 -1.69 -12.84
C GLN A 28 -21.00 -0.23 -13.17
N ALA A 29 -19.85 0.24 -12.70
CA ALA A 29 -19.33 1.57 -13.00
C ALA A 29 -19.17 1.80 -14.52
N LEU A 30 -18.68 0.81 -15.25
CA LEU A 30 -18.58 0.90 -16.73
C LEU A 30 -19.94 0.95 -17.37
N ALA A 31 -20.87 0.08 -16.96
CA ALA A 31 -22.21 -0.02 -17.53
C ALA A 31 -23.10 1.21 -17.25
N ALA A 32 -23.00 1.77 -16.06
CA ALA A 32 -23.80 2.94 -15.65
C ALA A 32 -23.31 4.25 -16.29
N GLY A 33 -22.02 4.34 -16.61
CA GLY A 33 -21.45 5.46 -17.35
C GLY A 33 -21.22 6.73 -16.52
N ARG A 34 -20.91 7.80 -17.21
CA ARG A 34 -20.53 9.10 -16.66
C ARG A 34 -21.56 9.66 -15.66
N GLY A 35 -21.07 10.17 -14.53
CA GLY A 35 -21.90 10.85 -13.52
C GLY A 35 -22.80 9.96 -12.70
N SER A 36 -22.73 8.63 -12.88
CA SER A 36 -23.46 7.68 -12.06
C SER A 36 -22.82 7.48 -10.68
N ALA A 37 -23.64 7.10 -9.69
CA ALA A 37 -23.16 6.76 -8.36
C ALA A 37 -22.21 5.55 -8.37
N GLU A 38 -22.46 4.58 -9.24
CA GLU A 38 -21.59 3.42 -9.45
C GLU A 38 -20.20 3.83 -9.95
N ARG A 39 -20.14 4.82 -10.86
CA ARG A 39 -18.90 5.36 -11.42
C ARG A 39 -18.10 6.10 -10.34
N ASP A 40 -18.76 6.81 -9.45
CA ASP A 40 -18.14 7.59 -8.38
C ASP A 40 -17.43 6.73 -7.32
N ARG A 41 -17.64 5.41 -7.31
CA ARG A 41 -16.89 4.47 -6.45
C ARG A 41 -15.43 4.31 -6.87
N TYR A 42 -15.07 4.76 -8.07
CA TYR A 42 -13.72 4.70 -8.64
C TYR A 42 -13.26 6.08 -9.07
N ILE A 43 -11.97 6.23 -9.29
CA ILE A 43 -11.40 7.51 -9.71
C ILE A 43 -11.42 7.60 -11.23
N PHE A 44 -12.31 8.43 -11.75
CA PHE A 44 -12.42 8.72 -13.17
C PHE A 44 -12.14 10.20 -13.46
N ARG A 45 -11.59 10.50 -14.64
CA ARG A 45 -11.36 11.85 -15.14
C ARG A 45 -11.67 11.93 -16.63
N GLU A 46 -11.96 13.17 -17.08
CA GLU A 46 -11.98 13.45 -18.52
C GLU A 46 -10.56 13.46 -19.06
N GLY A 47 -10.41 13.02 -20.30
CA GLY A 47 -9.12 13.10 -20.99
C GLY A 47 -8.80 14.52 -21.45
N LEU A 48 -7.56 14.73 -21.81
CA LEU A 48 -7.09 15.95 -22.48
C LEU A 48 -7.29 15.85 -24.00
N GLY A 49 -7.12 16.98 -24.71
CA GLY A 49 -7.40 17.07 -26.15
C GLY A 49 -8.82 17.48 -26.46
N ALA A 50 -9.13 17.70 -27.74
CA ALA A 50 -10.43 18.21 -28.17
C ALA A 50 -11.58 17.23 -27.92
N ASP A 51 -11.27 15.94 -28.04
CA ASP A 51 -12.21 14.81 -27.89
C ASP A 51 -11.88 13.92 -26.68
N GLY A 52 -11.06 14.39 -25.73
CA GLY A 52 -10.62 13.63 -24.57
C GLY A 52 -9.76 12.41 -24.92
N GLU A 53 -9.08 12.45 -26.05
CA GLU A 53 -8.31 11.34 -26.60
C GLU A 53 -6.96 11.13 -25.92
N LEU A 54 -6.45 12.14 -25.21
CA LEU A 54 -5.21 12.06 -24.45
C LEU A 54 -5.50 11.76 -22.98
N PRO A 55 -4.60 11.02 -22.27
CA PRO A 55 -4.79 10.73 -20.86
C PRO A 55 -4.79 12.01 -20.01
N PRO A 56 -5.45 12.02 -18.84
CA PRO A 56 -5.49 13.17 -17.94
C PRO A 56 -4.12 13.67 -17.46
N SER A 57 -3.12 12.79 -17.45
CA SER A 57 -1.72 13.12 -17.17
C SER A 57 -0.79 12.05 -17.75
N ASP A 58 0.50 12.34 -17.73
CA ASP A 58 1.59 11.44 -18.16
C ASP A 58 2.04 10.43 -17.08
N TRP A 59 1.22 10.21 -16.06
CA TRP A 59 1.60 9.38 -14.90
C TRP A 59 1.81 7.92 -15.27
N VAL A 60 2.82 7.32 -14.61
CA VAL A 60 3.22 5.93 -14.80
C VAL A 60 2.75 5.08 -13.61
N ALA A 61 2.22 3.89 -13.90
CA ALA A 61 1.79 2.93 -12.90
C ALA A 61 3.00 2.24 -12.23
N ALA A 62 2.83 1.77 -11.00
CA ALA A 62 3.91 1.19 -10.19
C ALA A 62 4.60 -0.02 -10.88
N PHE A 63 3.85 -0.83 -11.61
CA PHE A 63 4.40 -1.98 -12.35
C PHE A 63 4.65 -1.68 -13.83
N GLY A 64 4.70 -0.39 -14.19
CA GLY A 64 4.97 0.10 -15.54
C GLY A 64 3.71 0.31 -16.39
N GLY A 65 3.87 1.03 -17.49
CA GLY A 65 2.76 1.46 -18.34
C GLY A 65 2.03 2.71 -17.83
N PRO A 66 1.05 3.21 -18.59
CA PRO A 66 0.29 4.40 -18.21
C PRO A 66 -0.59 4.12 -16.99
N ARG A 67 -0.70 5.10 -16.09
CA ARG A 67 -1.56 5.02 -14.90
C ARG A 67 -3.04 5.25 -15.23
N TRP A 68 -3.33 5.88 -16.34
CA TRP A 68 -4.68 6.15 -16.83
C TRP A 68 -5.07 5.20 -17.96
N THR A 69 -6.27 4.66 -17.90
CA THR A 69 -6.82 3.77 -18.93
C THR A 69 -8.15 4.31 -19.43
N ARG A 70 -8.26 4.49 -20.75
CA ARG A 70 -9.48 4.97 -21.41
C ARG A 70 -10.54 3.89 -21.46
N VAL A 71 -11.79 4.29 -21.22
CA VAL A 71 -12.97 3.44 -21.37
C VAL A 71 -13.80 3.87 -22.59
N ASP A 72 -14.77 3.05 -22.98
CA ASP A 72 -15.51 3.21 -24.25
C ASP A 72 -16.28 4.53 -24.36
N ASP A 73 -16.73 5.10 -23.26
CA ASP A 73 -17.42 6.40 -23.21
C ASP A 73 -16.48 7.61 -23.25
N GLY A 74 -15.18 7.38 -23.34
CA GLY A 74 -14.14 8.40 -23.49
C GLY A 74 -13.54 8.92 -22.17
N GLN A 75 -14.06 8.55 -20.99
CA GLN A 75 -13.41 8.83 -19.73
C GLN A 75 -12.19 7.94 -19.49
N TRP A 76 -11.41 8.28 -18.49
CA TRP A 76 -10.21 7.56 -18.07
C TRP A 76 -10.29 7.22 -16.60
N TYR A 77 -9.99 5.98 -16.21
CA TYR A 77 -9.86 5.60 -14.82
C TYR A 77 -8.41 5.49 -14.38
N LEU A 78 -8.19 5.72 -13.09
CA LEU A 78 -6.88 5.61 -12.44
C LEU A 78 -6.60 4.15 -12.06
N GLY A 79 -5.41 3.63 -12.42
CA GLY A 79 -4.86 2.37 -11.95
C GLY A 79 -3.45 2.59 -11.43
N SER A 80 -3.28 2.77 -10.13
CA SER A 80 -2.00 3.10 -9.53
C SER A 80 -0.94 2.02 -9.71
N PHE A 81 -1.34 0.75 -9.87
CA PHE A 81 -0.43 -0.40 -9.97
C PHE A 81 -0.40 -0.99 -11.36
N THR A 82 -1.56 -1.43 -11.89
CA THR A 82 -1.73 -1.86 -13.28
C THR A 82 -3.08 -1.41 -13.80
N LYS A 83 -3.29 -1.51 -15.12
CA LYS A 83 -4.58 -1.20 -15.75
C LYS A 83 -5.71 -2.14 -15.29
N GLU A 84 -5.39 -3.35 -14.84
CA GLU A 84 -6.37 -4.32 -14.33
C GLU A 84 -6.76 -4.05 -12.87
N GLN A 85 -6.19 -3.04 -12.21
CA GLN A 85 -6.38 -2.71 -10.80
C GLN A 85 -6.88 -1.26 -10.67
N ALA A 86 -8.20 -1.07 -10.86
CA ALA A 86 -8.82 0.26 -10.79
C ALA A 86 -8.87 0.78 -9.35
N ASP A 87 -8.39 2.01 -9.13
CA ASP A 87 -8.35 2.64 -7.81
C ASP A 87 -9.73 3.06 -7.33
N PHE A 88 -10.08 2.66 -6.11
CA PHE A 88 -11.28 3.12 -5.43
C PHE A 88 -11.20 4.62 -5.08
N ASN A 89 -12.37 5.27 -5.11
CA ASN A 89 -12.54 6.62 -4.60
C ASN A 89 -12.89 6.58 -3.10
N TRP A 90 -11.91 6.71 -2.22
CA TRP A 90 -12.08 6.70 -0.77
C TRP A 90 -12.79 7.95 -0.20
N ASN A 91 -13.07 8.96 -1.03
CA ASN A 91 -13.97 10.05 -0.68
C ASN A 91 -15.45 9.64 -0.79
N ASN A 92 -15.74 8.54 -1.51
CA ASN A 92 -17.09 8.01 -1.65
C ASN A 92 -17.50 7.23 -0.37
N PRO A 93 -18.67 7.56 0.23
CA PRO A 93 -19.14 6.89 1.44
C PRO A 93 -19.48 5.41 1.23
N ASP A 94 -19.96 5.01 0.05
CA ASP A 94 -20.28 3.62 -0.25
C ASP A 94 -19.02 2.74 -0.16
N VAL A 95 -17.89 3.24 -0.63
CA VAL A 95 -16.59 2.53 -0.55
C VAL A 95 -16.20 2.35 0.92
N ARG A 96 -16.31 3.39 1.73
CA ARG A 96 -16.00 3.33 3.16
C ARG A 96 -16.88 2.30 3.90
N GLU A 97 -18.19 2.33 3.67
CA GLU A 97 -19.13 1.42 4.34
C GLU A 97 -18.95 -0.04 3.91
N ASP A 98 -18.66 -0.28 2.62
CA ASP A 98 -18.39 -1.64 2.13
C ASP A 98 -17.17 -2.27 2.81
N PHE A 99 -16.12 -1.49 3.02
CA PHE A 99 -14.95 -2.00 3.74
C PHE A 99 -15.23 -2.26 5.23
N LEU A 100 -16.07 -1.47 5.90
CA LEU A 100 -16.52 -1.79 7.27
C LEU A 100 -17.34 -3.11 7.29
N THR A 101 -18.18 -3.33 6.29
CA THR A 101 -18.93 -4.58 6.10
C THR A 101 -17.97 -5.75 5.82
N THR A 102 -16.98 -5.56 4.98
CA THR A 102 -15.96 -6.56 4.64
C THR A 102 -15.13 -6.98 5.86
N LEU A 103 -14.73 -6.03 6.70
CA LEU A 103 -14.02 -6.33 7.95
C LEU A 103 -14.87 -7.21 8.88
N ARG A 104 -16.15 -6.85 9.09
CA ARG A 104 -17.09 -7.67 9.89
C ARG A 104 -17.31 -9.04 9.29
N PHE A 105 -17.52 -9.12 7.97
CA PHE A 105 -17.71 -10.39 7.27
C PHE A 105 -16.59 -11.41 7.57
N TRP A 106 -15.34 -10.99 7.53
CA TRP A 106 -14.21 -11.87 7.81
C TRP A 106 -14.03 -12.12 9.30
N ALA A 107 -14.18 -11.11 10.14
CA ALA A 107 -14.03 -11.23 11.59
C ALA A 107 -15.09 -12.17 12.20
N ASP A 108 -16.34 -12.13 11.73
CA ASP A 108 -17.43 -13.04 12.11
C ASP A 108 -17.13 -14.50 11.73
N ARG A 109 -16.34 -14.70 10.67
CA ARG A 109 -15.86 -16.02 10.23
C ARG A 109 -14.63 -16.48 10.98
N GLY A 110 -14.17 -15.66 11.92
CA GLY A 110 -13.11 -16.02 12.82
C GLY A 110 -11.72 -15.66 12.33
N VAL A 111 -11.58 -14.66 11.48
CA VAL A 111 -10.30 -14.03 11.20
C VAL A 111 -9.87 -13.21 12.43
N ASP A 112 -8.62 -13.35 12.83
CA ASP A 112 -8.07 -12.72 14.03
C ASP A 112 -7.41 -11.37 13.73
N GLY A 113 -7.14 -11.08 12.47
CA GLY A 113 -6.56 -9.81 12.07
C GLY A 113 -6.43 -9.63 10.56
N PHE A 114 -5.94 -8.46 10.16
CA PHE A 114 -5.81 -8.04 8.77
C PHE A 114 -4.43 -7.45 8.49
N ARG A 115 -3.82 -7.84 7.37
CA ARG A 115 -2.74 -7.07 6.75
C ARG A 115 -3.37 -6.14 5.74
N VAL A 116 -3.13 -4.85 5.88
CA VAL A 116 -3.70 -3.81 5.03
C VAL A 116 -2.69 -3.45 3.95
N ASP A 117 -2.97 -3.90 2.74
CA ASP A 117 -2.13 -3.66 1.57
C ASP A 117 -2.08 -2.17 1.22
N VAL A 118 -0.89 -1.67 0.88
CA VAL A 118 -0.60 -0.28 0.49
C VAL A 118 -1.41 0.77 1.27
N ALA A 119 -1.42 0.64 2.57
CA ALA A 119 -2.28 1.41 3.49
C ALA A 119 -2.18 2.94 3.32
N HIS A 120 -1.11 3.46 2.76
CA HIS A 120 -0.89 4.89 2.55
C HIS A 120 -1.46 5.42 1.23
N PHE A 121 -2.02 4.55 0.35
CA PHE A 121 -2.52 4.93 -0.97
C PHE A 121 -4.03 5.16 -1.05
N LEU A 122 -4.80 4.94 0.03
CA LEU A 122 -6.26 4.93 -0.04
C LEU A 122 -6.84 6.28 -0.46
N VAL A 123 -6.59 7.31 0.33
CA VAL A 123 -7.17 8.63 0.11
C VAL A 123 -6.31 9.42 -0.87
N LYS A 124 -6.96 9.94 -1.90
CA LYS A 124 -6.36 10.80 -2.92
C LYS A 124 -7.13 12.11 -3.00
N ASP A 125 -6.41 13.19 -3.25
CA ASP A 125 -6.98 14.52 -3.48
C ASP A 125 -6.35 15.09 -4.73
N LEU A 126 -6.97 14.76 -5.86
CA LEU A 126 -6.46 15.09 -7.17
C LEU A 126 -6.97 16.47 -7.59
N PRO A 127 -6.10 17.45 -7.85
CA PRO A 127 -6.50 18.75 -8.37
C PRO A 127 -7.17 18.62 -9.75
N ASP A 128 -7.90 19.65 -10.15
CA ASP A 128 -8.56 19.68 -11.47
C ASP A 128 -7.53 19.60 -12.59
N GLU A 129 -6.46 20.37 -12.50
CA GLU A 129 -5.30 20.31 -13.37
C GLU A 129 -4.21 19.43 -12.72
N LEU A 130 -3.94 18.29 -13.31
CA LEU A 130 -2.99 17.33 -12.77
C LEU A 130 -1.55 17.75 -13.09
N PRO A 131 -0.64 17.77 -12.11
CA PRO A 131 0.78 17.99 -12.39
C PRO A 131 1.34 16.85 -13.25
N SER A 132 2.42 17.13 -13.98
CA SER A 132 3.18 16.10 -14.68
C SER A 132 3.77 15.06 -13.73
N TRP A 133 4.19 13.91 -14.29
CA TRP A 133 4.87 12.86 -13.52
C TRP A 133 6.12 13.37 -12.80
N GLU A 134 6.89 14.22 -13.46
CA GLU A 134 8.09 14.81 -12.86
C GLU A 134 7.76 15.77 -11.71
N GLU A 135 6.71 16.57 -11.86
CA GLU A 135 6.29 17.55 -10.84
C GLU A 135 5.72 16.88 -9.59
N ILE A 136 4.91 15.84 -9.75
CA ILE A 136 4.27 15.18 -8.61
C ILE A 136 5.29 14.49 -7.70
N TRP A 137 6.39 13.97 -8.27
CA TRP A 137 7.47 13.35 -7.49
C TRP A 137 8.45 14.35 -6.86
N LYS A 138 8.35 15.63 -7.19
CA LYS A 138 9.05 16.71 -6.48
C LYS A 138 8.33 17.15 -5.21
N LEU A 139 7.05 16.77 -5.05
CA LEU A 139 6.30 17.07 -3.85
C LEU A 139 6.84 16.22 -2.67
N ASP A 140 6.70 16.77 -1.47
CA ASP A 140 7.05 16.02 -0.26
C ASP A 140 6.08 14.87 -0.04
N LEU A 141 6.57 13.64 -0.24
CA LEU A 141 5.80 12.40 -0.09
C LEU A 141 5.31 12.17 1.35
N ASN A 142 5.93 12.84 2.33
CA ASN A 142 5.63 12.66 3.75
C ASN A 142 4.96 13.89 4.39
N SER A 143 4.51 14.83 3.56
CA SER A 143 3.84 16.06 4.04
C SER A 143 2.48 15.81 4.71
N GLY A 144 1.85 14.68 4.46
CA GLY A 144 0.45 14.42 4.83
C GLY A 144 -0.57 15.06 3.89
N THR A 145 -0.12 15.74 2.84
CA THR A 145 -0.95 16.46 1.86
C THR A 145 -0.62 16.08 0.41
N HIS A 146 0.23 15.07 0.19
CA HIS A 146 0.56 14.61 -1.15
C HIS A 146 -0.70 14.13 -1.89
N PRO A 147 -0.93 14.53 -3.17
CA PRO A 147 -2.20 14.23 -3.86
C PRO A 147 -2.53 12.75 -4.00
N LEU A 148 -1.49 11.88 -4.09
CA LEU A 148 -1.67 10.46 -4.39
C LEU A 148 -1.53 9.54 -3.19
N GLN A 149 -0.83 9.96 -2.14
CA GLN A 149 -0.48 9.03 -1.05
C GLN A 149 -0.22 9.72 0.28
N ASP A 150 -0.24 8.95 1.36
CA ASP A 150 0.10 9.32 2.74
C ASP A 150 -0.58 10.62 3.21
N ARG A 151 -1.85 10.77 2.82
CA ARG A 151 -2.65 11.91 3.25
C ARG A 151 -3.09 11.72 4.70
N ASP A 152 -3.16 12.83 5.45
CA ASP A 152 -3.60 12.78 6.84
C ASP A 152 -5.06 12.31 7.00
N GLU A 153 -5.89 12.50 5.99
CA GLU A 153 -7.29 12.05 5.98
C GLU A 153 -7.43 10.52 6.00
N VAL A 154 -6.41 9.75 5.61
CA VAL A 154 -6.45 8.28 5.67
C VAL A 154 -6.59 7.77 7.10
N HIS A 155 -6.07 8.52 8.07
CA HIS A 155 -6.16 8.12 9.48
C HIS A 155 -7.59 8.17 10.02
N GLU A 156 -8.50 8.95 9.40
CA GLU A 156 -9.93 8.90 9.74
C GLU A 156 -10.54 7.57 9.31
N VAL A 157 -10.18 7.06 8.13
CA VAL A 157 -10.59 5.73 7.68
C VAL A 157 -10.15 4.67 8.68
N TYR A 158 -8.91 4.71 9.14
CA TYR A 158 -8.38 3.71 10.07
C TYR A 158 -8.94 3.84 11.48
N ARG A 159 -9.35 5.02 11.93
CA ARG A 159 -10.12 5.17 13.18
C ARG A 159 -11.49 4.47 13.09
N GLN A 160 -12.19 4.60 11.96
CA GLN A 160 -13.46 3.89 11.73
C GLN A 160 -13.22 2.37 11.70
N TRP A 161 -12.17 1.90 11.04
CA TRP A 161 -11.81 0.47 11.04
C TRP A 161 -11.48 -0.03 12.45
N ARG A 162 -10.74 0.76 13.25
CA ARG A 162 -10.43 0.41 14.64
C ARG A 162 -11.71 0.24 15.48
N GLN A 163 -12.74 1.04 15.27
CA GLN A 163 -14.02 0.87 15.95
C GLN A 163 -14.61 -0.51 15.64
N VAL A 164 -14.65 -0.91 14.38
CA VAL A 164 -15.12 -2.25 13.98
C VAL A 164 -14.27 -3.37 14.58
N LEU A 165 -12.93 -3.23 14.54
CA LEU A 165 -12.03 -4.25 15.08
C LEU A 165 -12.19 -4.42 16.60
N ASN A 166 -12.62 -3.37 17.30
CA ASN A 166 -12.89 -3.37 18.73
C ASN A 166 -14.29 -3.91 19.10
N GLU A 167 -15.17 -4.19 18.14
CA GLU A 167 -16.47 -4.86 18.38
C GLU A 167 -16.29 -6.31 18.83
N TYR A 168 -15.09 -6.88 18.70
CA TYR A 168 -14.78 -8.28 18.96
C TYR A 168 -14.02 -8.46 20.29
N ASP A 169 -14.16 -9.66 20.89
CA ASP A 169 -13.41 -10.08 22.08
C ASP A 169 -12.64 -11.39 21.78
N PRO A 170 -11.29 -11.38 21.79
CA PRO A 170 -10.45 -10.19 21.87
C PRO A 170 -10.58 -9.30 20.63
N PRO A 171 -10.24 -7.99 20.73
CA PRO A 171 -10.22 -7.10 19.58
C PRO A 171 -9.37 -7.65 18.44
N ARG A 172 -9.83 -7.44 17.18
CA ARG A 172 -9.06 -7.89 16.02
C ARG A 172 -7.83 -7.01 15.80
N SER A 173 -6.74 -7.64 15.37
CA SER A 173 -5.50 -6.92 15.05
C SER A 173 -5.51 -6.42 13.61
N ALA A 174 -4.70 -5.38 13.33
CA ALA A 174 -4.40 -4.98 11.99
C ALA A 174 -2.95 -4.51 11.88
N VAL A 175 -2.33 -4.70 10.72
CA VAL A 175 -0.99 -4.21 10.42
C VAL A 175 -0.98 -3.52 9.07
N ALA A 176 -0.49 -2.28 9.03
CA ALA A 176 -0.34 -1.51 7.81
C ALA A 176 0.90 -1.95 7.02
N GLU A 177 0.71 -2.21 5.73
CA GLU A 177 1.84 -2.13 4.81
C GLU A 177 1.95 -0.68 4.33
N THR A 178 3.06 -0.03 4.67
CA THR A 178 3.25 1.37 4.33
C THR A 178 4.73 1.72 4.18
N PHE A 179 5.07 2.41 3.09
CA PHE A 179 6.40 2.92 2.78
C PHE A 179 6.43 4.42 3.06
N VAL A 180 6.50 4.77 4.33
CA VAL A 180 6.52 6.16 4.82
C VAL A 180 7.63 6.34 5.84
N THR A 181 7.98 7.58 6.16
CA THR A 181 8.99 7.88 7.20
C THR A 181 8.57 7.35 8.58
N PRO A 182 9.51 7.12 9.49
CA PRO A 182 9.23 6.56 10.81
C PRO A 182 8.19 7.34 11.64
N ASP A 183 8.21 8.67 11.58
CA ASP A 183 7.23 9.54 12.23
C ASP A 183 5.83 9.41 11.63
N ARG A 184 5.74 9.31 10.32
CA ARG A 184 4.48 9.04 9.62
C ARG A 184 3.97 7.62 9.92
N ARG A 185 4.86 6.62 9.94
CA ARG A 185 4.53 5.23 10.27
C ARG A 185 3.90 5.10 11.66
N ALA A 186 4.35 5.90 12.64
CA ALA A 186 3.78 5.92 13.97
C ALA A 186 2.27 6.28 13.98
N LYS A 187 1.79 7.10 13.03
CA LYS A 187 0.37 7.42 12.90
C LYS A 187 -0.45 6.20 12.49
N TYR A 188 0.04 5.36 11.56
CA TYR A 188 -0.62 4.10 11.17
C TYR A 188 -0.61 3.08 12.32
N ALA A 189 0.48 3.01 13.06
CA ALA A 189 0.64 2.12 14.20
C ALA A 189 -0.03 2.62 15.49
N SER A 190 -0.69 3.76 15.46
CA SER A 190 -1.41 4.33 16.59
C SER A 190 -2.47 3.33 17.12
N PRO A 191 -2.67 3.26 18.47
CA PRO A 191 -3.75 2.47 19.07
C PRO A 191 -5.15 2.82 18.52
N ASP A 192 -5.37 4.08 18.13
CA ASP A 192 -6.61 4.55 17.53
C ASP A 192 -6.70 4.25 16.03
N GLY A 193 -5.60 3.83 15.41
CA GLY A 193 -5.51 3.44 14.00
C GLY A 193 -5.46 1.92 13.85
N LEU A 194 -4.56 1.44 12.99
CA LEU A 194 -4.40 0.00 12.74
C LEU A 194 -3.70 -0.74 13.89
N GLY A 195 -2.97 -0.03 14.75
CA GLY A 195 -2.28 -0.58 15.92
C GLY A 195 -0.88 -1.10 15.62
N GLN A 196 -0.60 -1.47 14.37
CA GLN A 196 0.71 -1.92 13.91
C GLN A 196 0.98 -1.41 12.49
N ALA A 197 2.25 -1.23 12.15
CA ALA A 197 2.71 -0.97 10.79
C ALA A 197 4.05 -1.69 10.56
N PHE A 198 4.23 -2.24 9.38
CA PHE A 198 5.48 -2.89 9.02
C PHE A 198 6.64 -1.90 9.05
N ASN A 199 7.71 -2.31 9.71
CA ASN A 199 8.97 -1.60 9.69
C ASN A 199 9.87 -2.21 8.61
N PHE A 200 10.00 -1.49 7.50
CA PHE A 200 10.82 -1.92 6.37
C PHE A 200 12.27 -1.45 6.45
N ASP A 201 12.68 -0.76 7.51
CA ASP A 201 14.04 -0.25 7.62
C ASP A 201 15.09 -1.40 7.66
N LEU A 202 14.76 -2.53 8.34
CA LEU A 202 15.60 -3.73 8.28
C LEU A 202 15.55 -4.45 6.94
N LEU A 203 14.40 -4.38 6.26
CA LEU A 203 14.24 -4.90 4.90
C LEU A 203 15.19 -4.20 3.92
N MET A 204 15.43 -2.90 4.14
CA MET A 204 16.27 -2.06 3.29
C MET A 204 17.75 -2.09 3.69
N ALA A 205 18.08 -2.58 4.89
CA ALA A 205 19.46 -2.57 5.40
C ALA A 205 20.34 -3.65 4.75
N ASP A 206 21.62 -3.36 4.57
CA ASP A 206 22.64 -4.37 4.29
C ASP A 206 22.89 -5.25 5.52
N PHE A 207 23.52 -6.42 5.35
CA PHE A 207 23.90 -7.25 6.46
C PHE A 207 25.13 -6.65 7.18
N ASP A 208 24.86 -5.60 7.93
CA ASP A 208 25.86 -4.82 8.68
C ASP A 208 25.37 -4.57 10.12
N ALA A 209 26.21 -4.92 11.09
CA ALA A 209 25.84 -4.83 12.51
C ALA A 209 25.61 -3.40 12.97
N THR A 210 26.27 -2.41 12.38
CA THR A 210 26.12 -1.00 12.72
C THR A 210 24.80 -0.47 12.19
N GLN A 211 24.48 -0.77 10.93
CA GLN A 211 23.19 -0.42 10.33
C GLN A 211 22.02 -1.06 11.11
N PHE A 212 22.10 -2.36 11.41
CA PHE A 212 21.07 -3.05 12.17
C PHE A 212 20.86 -2.42 13.55
N ARG A 213 21.95 -2.15 14.26
CA ARG A 213 21.89 -1.49 15.59
C ARG A 213 21.21 -0.12 15.48
N GLN A 214 21.60 0.69 14.51
CA GLN A 214 21.00 2.01 14.32
C GLN A 214 19.51 1.92 14.01
N VAL A 215 19.11 1.06 13.07
CA VAL A 215 17.70 0.84 12.72
C VAL A 215 16.90 0.40 13.94
N ILE A 216 17.41 -0.58 14.71
CA ILE A 216 16.72 -1.10 15.90
C ILE A 216 16.59 -0.02 16.95
N SER A 217 17.68 0.68 17.31
CA SER A 217 17.65 1.73 18.34
C SER A 217 16.68 2.85 17.97
N THR A 218 16.80 3.40 16.76
CA THR A 218 15.92 4.48 16.29
C THR A 218 14.43 4.09 16.36
N ASN A 219 14.10 2.88 15.92
CA ASN A 219 12.71 2.44 15.94
C ASN A 219 12.18 2.13 17.34
N LEU A 220 13.01 1.61 18.25
CA LEU A 220 12.61 1.42 19.64
C LEU A 220 12.36 2.76 20.36
N ASP A 221 13.17 3.77 20.11
CA ASP A 221 12.97 5.11 20.65
C ASP A 221 11.65 5.74 20.16
N LEU A 222 11.33 5.56 18.87
CA LEU A 222 10.09 6.05 18.29
C LEU A 222 8.86 5.36 18.89
N VAL A 223 8.86 4.03 19.01
CA VAL A 223 7.71 3.31 19.59
C VAL A 223 7.56 3.59 21.09
N ALA A 224 8.65 3.80 21.81
CA ALA A 224 8.60 4.19 23.23
C ALA A 224 7.87 5.54 23.43
N SER A 225 8.00 6.47 22.50
CA SER A 225 7.34 7.78 22.56
C SER A 225 5.88 7.75 22.10
N SER A 226 5.51 6.83 21.20
CA SER A 226 4.17 6.78 20.56
C SER A 226 3.21 5.79 21.22
N GLY A 227 3.68 4.90 22.10
CA GLY A 227 2.89 3.82 22.68
C GLY A 227 2.51 2.72 21.69
N SER A 228 3.09 2.72 20.49
CA SER A 228 2.89 1.72 19.45
C SER A 228 3.90 0.56 19.60
N SER A 229 3.83 -0.43 18.69
CA SER A 229 4.83 -1.49 18.59
C SER A 229 5.50 -1.48 17.22
N SER A 230 6.76 -1.92 17.14
CA SER A 230 7.44 -2.10 15.86
C SER A 230 7.21 -3.51 15.33
N THR A 231 6.80 -3.64 14.08
CA THR A 231 6.64 -4.91 13.39
C THR A 231 7.82 -5.10 12.43
N TRP A 232 8.81 -5.88 12.87
CA TRP A 232 10.07 -6.07 12.16
C TRP A 232 9.91 -6.96 10.92
N VAL A 233 10.49 -6.53 9.80
CA VAL A 233 10.43 -7.23 8.52
C VAL A 233 11.84 -7.41 7.95
N LEU A 234 12.26 -8.66 7.74
CA LEU A 234 13.53 -8.98 7.06
C LEU A 234 13.31 -9.33 5.59
N SER A 235 12.11 -9.80 5.23
CA SER A 235 11.75 -10.19 3.88
C SER A 235 10.26 -10.11 3.68
N ASN A 236 9.82 -9.82 2.46
CA ASN A 236 8.44 -9.98 2.02
C ASN A 236 8.40 -10.52 0.58
N HIS A 237 7.23 -10.58 -0.05
CA HIS A 237 7.06 -11.11 -1.41
C HIS A 237 7.35 -10.07 -2.51
N ASP A 238 7.49 -8.80 -2.16
CA ASP A 238 7.66 -7.68 -3.11
C ASP A 238 9.12 -7.34 -3.38
N VAL A 239 10.03 -7.79 -2.51
CA VAL A 239 11.46 -7.51 -2.65
C VAL A 239 12.29 -8.79 -2.69
N THR A 240 13.53 -8.65 -3.14
CA THR A 240 14.52 -9.74 -3.14
C THR A 240 14.67 -10.32 -1.74
N ARG A 241 14.51 -11.63 -1.59
CA ARG A 241 14.60 -12.34 -0.30
C ARG A 241 15.96 -12.12 0.36
N HIS A 242 15.96 -12.06 1.69
CA HIS A 242 17.19 -11.79 2.46
C HIS A 242 18.37 -12.73 2.14
N PRO A 243 18.22 -14.06 1.91
CA PRO A 243 19.36 -14.88 1.56
C PRO A 243 20.04 -14.44 0.26
N THR A 244 19.27 -14.06 -0.76
CA THR A 244 19.81 -13.52 -2.01
C THR A 244 20.39 -12.13 -1.77
N ARG A 245 19.65 -11.23 -1.12
CA ARG A 245 20.08 -9.85 -0.86
C ARG A 245 21.37 -9.78 -0.06
N TYR A 246 21.52 -10.60 0.97
CA TYR A 246 22.75 -10.64 1.78
C TYR A 246 23.92 -11.34 1.09
N GLY A 247 23.67 -12.10 0.03
CA GLY A 247 24.72 -12.65 -0.84
C GLY A 247 25.19 -11.68 -1.92
N LEU A 248 24.49 -10.57 -2.16
CA LEU A 248 24.89 -9.53 -3.08
C LEU A 248 25.92 -8.58 -2.44
N PRO A 249 26.76 -7.90 -3.25
CA PRO A 249 27.61 -6.81 -2.76
C PRO A 249 26.78 -5.74 -2.01
N PRO A 250 27.37 -5.00 -1.06
CA PRO A 250 26.71 -3.90 -0.36
C PRO A 250 26.06 -2.90 -1.30
N LEU A 251 24.96 -2.26 -0.86
CA LEU A 251 24.20 -1.30 -1.68
C LEU A 251 25.01 -0.06 -2.03
N ASP A 252 25.88 0.41 -1.12
CA ASP A 252 26.68 1.63 -1.29
C ASP A 252 25.84 2.83 -1.80
N GLY A 253 24.61 2.98 -1.26
CA GLY A 253 23.67 4.02 -1.66
C GLY A 253 22.92 3.75 -2.98
N ARG A 254 22.93 2.52 -3.51
CA ARG A 254 22.18 2.11 -4.71
C ARG A 254 20.96 1.27 -4.33
N ASP A 255 19.80 1.63 -4.85
CA ASP A 255 18.53 0.90 -4.63
C ASP A 255 18.40 -0.44 -5.39
N VAL A 256 19.45 -0.89 -6.09
CA VAL A 256 19.38 -1.92 -7.15
C VAL A 256 19.19 -3.35 -6.63
N LYS A 257 19.17 -3.59 -5.31
CA LYS A 257 18.99 -4.94 -4.76
C LYS A 257 17.53 -5.32 -4.54
N GLN A 258 16.61 -4.43 -4.80
CA GLN A 258 15.28 -4.56 -4.24
C GLN A 258 14.18 -4.44 -5.28
N GLY A 259 13.27 -5.42 -5.24
CA GLY A 259 12.00 -5.35 -5.90
C GLY A 259 12.02 -5.39 -7.42
N VAL A 260 11.08 -4.66 -7.97
CA VAL A 260 10.78 -4.58 -9.40
C VAL A 260 11.98 -4.12 -10.22
N GLU A 261 12.76 -3.17 -9.72
CA GLU A 261 13.92 -2.61 -10.41
C GLU A 261 15.02 -3.64 -10.64
N TRP A 262 15.31 -4.49 -9.64
CA TRP A 262 16.27 -5.58 -9.81
C TRP A 262 15.77 -6.63 -10.82
N ILE A 263 14.46 -6.93 -10.81
CA ILE A 263 13.84 -7.84 -11.79
C ILE A 263 13.88 -7.21 -13.18
N GLN A 264 13.56 -5.93 -13.32
CA GLN A 264 13.62 -5.18 -14.58
C GLN A 264 15.04 -5.09 -15.14
N ALA A 265 16.04 -5.03 -14.28
CA ALA A 265 17.45 -5.11 -14.66
C ALA A 265 17.90 -6.52 -15.08
N GLY A 266 16.95 -7.47 -15.21
CA GLY A 266 17.25 -8.85 -15.62
C GLY A 266 17.68 -9.76 -14.47
N ALA A 267 17.41 -9.35 -13.21
CA ALA A 267 17.77 -10.12 -12.01
C ALA A 267 19.18 -10.72 -12.08
N PRO A 268 20.24 -9.92 -12.31
CA PRO A 268 21.58 -10.43 -12.59
C PRO A 268 22.04 -11.33 -11.44
N ALA A 269 22.32 -12.58 -11.76
CA ALA A 269 22.85 -13.56 -10.80
C ALA A 269 24.37 -13.37 -10.57
N ASP A 270 25.02 -12.59 -11.41
CA ASP A 270 26.46 -12.34 -11.33
C ASP A 270 26.82 -11.63 -10.03
N GLY A 271 27.71 -12.25 -9.25
CA GLY A 271 28.14 -11.73 -7.96
C GLY A 271 27.26 -12.09 -6.77
N ILE A 272 26.20 -12.93 -6.93
CA ILE A 272 25.44 -13.45 -5.82
C ILE A 272 26.17 -14.65 -5.18
N ASP A 273 26.49 -14.54 -3.89
CA ASP A 273 26.92 -15.66 -3.06
C ASP A 273 25.75 -16.14 -2.20
N LEU A 274 24.96 -17.08 -2.73
CA LEU A 274 23.80 -17.65 -2.03
C LEU A 274 24.20 -18.41 -0.77
N ASP A 275 25.38 -19.03 -0.73
CA ASP A 275 25.86 -19.72 0.45
C ASP A 275 26.20 -18.73 1.56
N LEU A 276 26.85 -17.63 1.22
CA LEU A 276 27.11 -16.54 2.15
C LEU A 276 25.83 -15.89 2.63
N GLY A 277 24.89 -15.59 1.73
CA GLY A 277 23.61 -14.99 2.05
C GLY A 277 22.76 -15.90 2.95
N SER A 278 22.82 -17.21 2.75
CA SER A 278 22.09 -18.18 3.59
C SER A 278 22.71 -18.37 4.98
N ARG A 279 24.00 -18.03 5.15
CA ARG A 279 24.69 -18.07 6.45
C ARG A 279 24.57 -16.78 7.24
N ARG A 280 24.22 -15.68 6.61
CA ARG A 280 23.94 -14.38 7.22
C ARG A 280 22.48 -14.27 7.64
#